data_b6c7ed8a72e548eb26046a7fa713e6f1
#
_entry.id   b6c7ed8a72e548eb26046a7fa713e6f1
#
_cell.length_a   1.000
_cell.length_b   1.000
_cell.length_c   1.000
_cell.angle_alpha   90.00
_cell.angle_beta   90.00
_cell.angle_gamma   90.00
#
_symmetry.space_group_name_H-M   'P 1'
#
loop_
_entity.id
_entity.type
_entity.pdbx_description
1 polymer ?
#
loop_
_entity_poly.entity_id
_entity_poly.type
_entity_poly.pdbx_seq_one_letter_code
_entity_poly.pdbx_strand_id
1 'polypeptide(L)'
;YEYFRNFYEGLLQVANMQEFFKEHSAGFHTPDAKQVWKEYAEDYYRMDTYYRLFHLSFQRSLETSNIKLDDLFKHVVDKVEGLYSYWFLGGLGKNWSDVCADEMAEHGRVLEISQQSDFYNEHIRPADSRVFVIISDAMRYEVAASLADELRRETQSNVKLGSMQSIFPSITKFGMAALLPHKALTAELKNEVLSVLADGQSTASSNRDKVLKGVNPASVAVSYT
;
A
#
# COMPACT_ATOMS: atom_id res chain seq x y z
N TYR A 1 -26.56 21.61 4.81
CA TYR A 1 -26.09 20.87 6.00
C TYR A 1 -24.88 19.98 5.65
N GLU A 2 -24.94 19.24 4.56
CA GLU A 2 -23.90 18.31 4.09
C GLU A 2 -22.58 19.03 3.76
N TYR A 3 -22.64 20.19 3.13
CA TYR A 3 -21.48 21.04 2.87
C TYR A 3 -20.68 21.36 4.15
N PHE A 4 -21.36 21.82 5.18
CA PHE A 4 -20.68 22.15 6.45
C PHE A 4 -20.08 20.92 7.12
N ARG A 5 -20.76 19.77 7.03
CA ARG A 5 -20.21 18.51 7.53
C ARG A 5 -18.91 18.17 6.83
N ASN A 6 -18.88 18.15 5.50
CA ASN A 6 -17.67 17.85 4.72
C ASN A 6 -16.55 18.86 5.04
N PHE A 7 -16.91 20.13 5.17
CA PHE A 7 -15.94 21.17 5.55
C PHE A 7 -15.28 20.90 6.91
N TYR A 8 -16.07 20.63 7.94
CA TYR A 8 -15.55 20.33 9.28
C TYR A 8 -14.81 19.00 9.34
N GLU A 9 -15.23 18.00 8.58
CA GLU A 9 -14.49 16.74 8.44
C GLU A 9 -13.09 16.99 7.82
N GLY A 10 -12.99 17.84 6.82
CA GLY A 10 -11.71 18.25 6.26
C GLY A 10 -10.82 18.97 7.25
N LEU A 11 -11.37 19.96 8.01
CA LEU A 11 -10.63 20.66 9.05
C LEU A 11 -10.16 19.72 10.18
N LEU A 12 -10.97 18.73 10.53
CA LEU A 12 -10.57 17.71 11.52
C LEU A 12 -9.32 16.96 11.04
N GLN A 13 -9.25 16.61 9.75
CA GLN A 13 -8.05 15.94 9.21
C GLN A 13 -6.83 16.85 9.27
N VAL A 14 -6.98 18.14 8.99
CA VAL A 14 -5.88 19.10 9.16
C VAL A 14 -5.40 19.16 10.61
N ALA A 15 -6.31 19.17 11.57
CA ALA A 15 -5.96 19.14 12.99
C ALA A 15 -5.21 17.85 13.35
N ASN A 16 -5.68 16.70 12.89
CA ASN A 16 -5.00 15.40 13.08
C ASN A 16 -3.58 15.38 12.46
N MET A 17 -3.42 15.94 11.26
CA MET A 17 -2.10 16.07 10.63
C MET A 17 -1.15 16.97 11.42
N GLN A 18 -1.68 18.06 12.00
CA GLN A 18 -0.88 18.95 12.84
C GLN A 18 -0.48 18.29 14.17
N GLU A 19 -1.37 17.50 14.76
CA GLU A 19 -1.06 16.76 15.97
C GLU A 19 0.02 15.71 15.71
N PHE A 20 -0.13 14.93 14.64
CA PHE A 20 0.89 14.00 14.17
C PHE A 20 2.25 14.69 13.95
N PHE A 21 2.25 15.87 13.31
CA PHE A 21 3.47 16.67 13.14
C PHE A 21 4.12 17.04 14.46
N LYS A 22 3.35 17.43 15.48
CA LYS A 22 3.87 17.77 16.80
C LYS A 22 4.46 16.56 17.51
N GLU A 23 3.78 15.41 17.45
CA GLU A 23 4.24 14.14 18.01
C GLU A 23 5.59 13.72 17.41
N HIS A 24 5.79 13.97 16.10
CA HIS A 24 6.96 13.58 15.34
C HIS A 24 7.86 14.77 14.94
N SER A 25 7.83 15.86 15.70
CA SER A 25 8.54 17.11 15.38
C SER A 25 10.05 16.97 15.27
N ALA A 26 10.65 15.93 15.87
CA ALA A 26 12.06 15.59 15.70
C ALA A 26 12.40 15.07 14.28
N GLY A 27 11.39 14.75 13.46
CA GLY A 27 11.56 14.16 12.15
C GLY A 27 11.81 12.64 12.19
N PHE A 28 12.22 12.09 11.06
CA PHE A 28 12.39 10.65 10.83
C PHE A 28 13.89 10.33 10.76
N HIS A 29 14.41 9.66 11.79
CA HIS A 29 15.86 9.40 11.95
C HIS A 29 16.15 7.99 12.48
N THR A 30 15.23 7.06 12.26
CA THR A 30 15.40 5.67 12.67
C THR A 30 16.53 5.02 11.90
N PRO A 31 17.52 4.39 12.55
CA PRO A 31 18.74 3.91 11.90
C PRO A 31 18.62 2.52 11.27
N ASP A 32 17.47 1.86 11.40
CA ASP A 32 17.26 0.47 10.99
C ASP A 32 16.04 0.36 10.07
N ALA A 33 16.21 -0.31 8.92
CA ALA A 33 15.16 -0.41 7.89
C ALA A 33 13.91 -1.14 8.38
N LYS A 34 14.09 -2.23 9.13
CA LYS A 34 12.96 -2.99 9.70
C LYS A 34 12.19 -2.16 10.72
N GLN A 35 12.88 -1.35 11.49
CA GLN A 35 12.25 -0.48 12.47
C GLN A 35 11.47 0.66 11.77
N VAL A 36 12.01 1.29 10.72
CA VAL A 36 11.27 2.26 9.90
C VAL A 36 10.01 1.65 9.32
N TRP A 37 10.12 0.43 8.79
CA TRP A 37 8.99 -0.33 8.25
C TRP A 37 7.90 -0.58 9.31
N LYS A 38 8.32 -1.00 10.49
CA LYS A 38 7.42 -1.25 11.61
C LYS A 38 6.72 0.03 12.07
N GLU A 39 7.46 1.12 12.23
CA GLU A 39 6.92 2.42 12.61
C GLU A 39 5.89 2.92 11.58
N TYR A 40 6.16 2.74 10.28
CA TYR A 40 5.17 3.05 9.26
C TYR A 40 3.91 2.20 9.41
N ALA A 41 4.06 0.89 9.54
CA ALA A 41 2.93 -0.04 9.62
C ALA A 41 2.09 0.11 10.92
N GLU A 42 2.68 0.57 12.00
CA GLU A 42 2.01 0.73 13.29
C GLU A 42 1.46 2.16 13.50
N ASP A 43 2.12 3.18 12.93
CA ASP A 43 1.82 4.57 13.25
C ASP A 43 1.79 5.50 12.04
N TYR A 44 2.85 5.56 11.22
CA TYR A 44 3.02 6.62 10.22
C TYR A 44 1.99 6.60 9.11
N TYR A 45 1.39 5.44 8.78
CA TYR A 45 0.30 5.34 7.81
C TYR A 45 -0.91 6.23 8.15
N ARG A 46 -1.07 6.64 9.41
CA ARG A 46 -2.12 7.57 9.84
C ARG A 46 -2.05 8.91 9.10
N MET A 47 -0.83 9.38 8.82
CA MET A 47 -0.64 10.62 8.07
C MET A 47 -1.18 10.50 6.63
N ASP A 48 -0.98 9.36 5.97
CA ASP A 48 -1.57 9.05 4.67
C ASP A 48 -3.11 9.03 4.75
N THR A 49 -3.66 8.45 5.81
CA THR A 49 -5.11 8.40 6.05
C THR A 49 -5.68 9.81 6.18
N TYR A 50 -5.07 10.67 7.00
CA TYR A 50 -5.53 12.05 7.21
C TYR A 50 -5.47 12.85 5.91
N TYR A 51 -4.38 12.73 5.17
CA TYR A 51 -4.20 13.40 3.88
C TYR A 51 -5.28 12.97 2.87
N ARG A 52 -5.51 11.67 2.71
CA ARG A 52 -6.55 11.15 1.81
C ARG A 52 -7.95 11.62 2.20
N LEU A 53 -8.30 11.54 3.50
CA LEU A 53 -9.60 11.96 4.00
C LEU A 53 -9.81 13.47 3.89
N PHE A 54 -8.75 14.27 4.07
CA PHE A 54 -8.79 15.69 3.81
C PHE A 54 -9.19 15.99 2.36
N HIS A 55 -8.51 15.40 1.39
CA HIS A 55 -8.80 15.61 -0.03
C HIS A 55 -10.19 15.12 -0.42
N LEU A 56 -10.63 13.99 0.12
CA LEU A 56 -11.98 13.49 -0.10
C LEU A 56 -13.06 14.46 0.41
N SER A 57 -12.89 14.97 1.63
CA SER A 57 -13.80 15.93 2.24
C SER A 57 -13.80 17.26 1.50
N PHE A 58 -12.62 17.71 1.08
CA PHE A 58 -12.44 18.92 0.27
C PHE A 58 -13.17 18.81 -1.08
N GLN A 59 -12.94 17.72 -1.82
CA GLN A 59 -13.62 17.48 -3.11
C GLN A 59 -15.15 17.47 -2.94
N ARG A 60 -15.67 16.75 -1.94
CA ARG A 60 -17.11 16.71 -1.65
C ARG A 60 -17.67 18.09 -1.28
N SER A 61 -16.89 18.91 -0.60
CA SER A 61 -17.28 20.28 -0.29
C SER A 61 -17.43 21.13 -1.54
N LEU A 62 -16.52 21.02 -2.50
CA LEU A 62 -16.60 21.74 -3.78
C LEU A 62 -17.79 21.33 -4.61
N GLU A 63 -18.14 20.03 -4.65
CA GLU A 63 -19.28 19.51 -5.40
C GLU A 63 -20.62 20.00 -4.84
N THR A 64 -20.69 20.28 -3.54
CA THR A 64 -21.93 20.66 -2.84
C THR A 64 -22.08 22.16 -2.60
N SER A 65 -21.09 22.99 -2.96
CA SER A 65 -21.03 24.41 -2.60
C SER A 65 -21.33 25.34 -3.78
N ASN A 66 -22.24 26.31 -3.54
CA ASN A 66 -22.38 27.52 -4.35
C ASN A 66 -21.61 28.73 -3.75
N ILE A 67 -20.81 28.52 -2.70
CA ILE A 67 -20.11 29.58 -1.95
C ILE A 67 -18.65 29.58 -2.40
N LYS A 68 -18.17 30.75 -2.83
CA LYS A 68 -16.77 30.95 -3.19
C LYS A 68 -15.90 31.03 -1.92
N LEU A 69 -15.45 29.89 -1.42
CA LEU A 69 -14.43 29.81 -0.36
C LEU A 69 -13.04 29.47 -0.94
N ASP A 70 -12.86 29.72 -2.23
CA ASP A 70 -11.71 29.27 -3.00
C ASP A 70 -10.37 29.73 -2.41
N ASP A 71 -10.28 30.98 -1.93
CA ASP A 71 -9.02 31.53 -1.41
C ASP A 71 -8.63 30.93 -0.06
N LEU A 72 -9.61 30.73 0.85
CA LEU A 72 -9.35 30.11 2.15
C LEU A 72 -8.93 28.65 2.00
N PHE A 73 -9.66 27.90 1.19
CA PHE A 73 -9.35 26.51 0.92
C PHE A 73 -8.00 26.33 0.24
N LYS A 74 -7.65 27.20 -0.69
CA LYS A 74 -6.35 27.16 -1.35
C LYS A 74 -5.20 27.28 -0.35
N HIS A 75 -5.31 28.20 0.61
CA HIS A 75 -4.30 28.36 1.65
C HIS A 75 -4.20 27.11 2.55
N VAL A 76 -5.33 26.49 2.87
CA VAL A 76 -5.34 25.25 3.66
C VAL A 76 -4.71 24.11 2.87
N VAL A 77 -5.07 23.95 1.59
CA VAL A 77 -4.48 22.93 0.70
C VAL A 77 -2.96 23.12 0.60
N ASP A 78 -2.46 24.32 0.35
CA ASP A 78 -1.02 24.61 0.26
C ASP A 78 -0.27 24.20 1.55
N LYS A 79 -0.89 24.41 2.73
CA LYS A 79 -0.32 23.98 4.01
C LYS A 79 -0.33 22.46 4.17
N VAL A 80 -1.42 21.82 3.80
CA VAL A 80 -1.57 20.36 3.85
C VAL A 80 -0.56 19.71 2.90
N GLU A 81 -0.44 20.21 1.66
CA GLU A 81 0.54 19.72 0.69
C GLU A 81 1.98 19.90 1.19
N GLY A 82 2.29 21.07 1.75
CA GLY A 82 3.60 21.32 2.33
C GLY A 82 3.95 20.35 3.45
N LEU A 83 3.00 20.13 4.37
CA LEU A 83 3.18 19.22 5.50
C LEU A 83 3.31 17.76 5.04
N TYR A 84 2.46 17.31 4.12
CA TYR A 84 2.47 15.95 3.64
C TYR A 84 3.64 15.66 2.71
N SER A 85 3.81 16.45 1.64
CA SER A 85 4.78 16.13 0.58
C SER A 85 6.23 16.40 1.00
N TYR A 86 6.48 17.53 1.67
CA TYR A 86 7.86 17.92 2.01
C TYR A 86 8.32 17.36 3.35
N TRP A 87 7.52 17.57 4.41
CA TRP A 87 7.94 17.12 5.73
C TRP A 87 7.78 15.60 5.88
N PHE A 88 6.57 15.07 5.62
CA PHE A 88 6.29 13.65 5.85
C PHE A 88 6.92 12.76 4.78
N LEU A 89 6.48 12.85 3.52
CA LEU A 89 7.01 11.98 2.46
C LEU A 89 8.49 12.23 2.20
N GLY A 90 8.91 13.51 2.16
CA GLY A 90 10.32 13.86 1.96
C GLY A 90 11.22 13.39 3.08
N GLY A 91 10.81 13.62 4.34
CA GLY A 91 11.58 13.21 5.52
C GLY A 91 11.62 11.70 5.71
N LEU A 92 10.45 11.05 5.69
CA LEU A 92 10.36 9.59 5.83
C LEU A 92 11.01 8.85 4.65
N GLY A 93 10.77 9.31 3.43
CA GLY A 93 11.37 8.73 2.22
C GLY A 93 12.89 8.83 2.21
N LYS A 94 13.44 9.97 2.69
CA LYS A 94 14.89 10.10 2.87
C LYS A 94 15.42 9.11 3.90
N ASN A 95 14.80 9.04 5.09
CA ASN A 95 15.21 8.09 6.13
C ASN A 95 15.15 6.65 5.62
N TRP A 96 14.05 6.25 4.98
CA TRP A 96 13.91 4.92 4.36
C TRP A 96 15.01 4.63 3.35
N SER A 97 15.27 5.56 2.42
CA SER A 97 16.28 5.38 1.37
C SER A 97 17.70 5.25 1.97
N ASP A 98 18.00 6.05 2.99
CA ASP A 98 19.31 6.03 3.63
C ASP A 98 19.57 4.68 4.35
N VAL A 99 18.56 4.10 5.02
CA VAL A 99 18.74 2.87 5.82
C VAL A 99 18.61 1.58 5.02
N CYS A 100 17.95 1.60 3.87
CA CYS A 100 17.78 0.39 3.04
C CYS A 100 18.72 0.33 1.84
N ALA A 101 19.56 1.36 1.58
CA ALA A 101 20.33 1.49 0.36
C ALA A 101 21.26 0.29 0.09
N ASP A 102 22.01 -0.14 1.09
CA ASP A 102 22.98 -1.22 0.95
C ASP A 102 22.32 -2.57 0.68
N GLU A 103 21.28 -2.93 1.46
CA GLU A 103 20.53 -4.18 1.26
C GLU A 103 19.80 -4.19 -0.09
N MET A 104 19.20 -3.07 -0.49
CA MET A 104 18.54 -2.95 -1.79
C MET A 104 19.54 -3.07 -2.95
N ALA A 105 20.75 -2.52 -2.81
CA ALA A 105 21.79 -2.63 -3.83
C ALA A 105 22.33 -4.06 -3.95
N GLU A 106 22.51 -4.75 -2.84
CA GLU A 106 23.10 -6.10 -2.82
C GLU A 106 22.08 -7.20 -3.09
N HIS A 107 20.88 -7.08 -2.52
CA HIS A 107 19.87 -8.15 -2.50
C HIS A 107 18.57 -7.83 -3.24
N GLY A 108 18.36 -6.57 -3.65
CA GLY A 108 17.11 -6.10 -4.26
C GLY A 108 15.92 -6.10 -3.29
N ARG A 109 16.17 -6.30 -1.99
CA ARG A 109 15.18 -6.35 -0.90
C ARG A 109 15.82 -6.08 0.46
N VAL A 110 15.01 -5.69 1.43
CA VAL A 110 15.39 -5.69 2.84
C VAL A 110 15.15 -7.11 3.39
N LEU A 111 16.19 -7.77 3.86
CA LEU A 111 16.18 -9.22 4.12
C LEU A 111 15.22 -9.65 5.25
N GLU A 112 15.07 -8.82 6.28
CA GLU A 112 14.24 -9.13 7.44
C GLU A 112 12.75 -8.81 7.26
N ILE A 113 12.35 -8.33 6.07
CA ILE A 113 10.95 -8.00 5.75
C ILE A 113 10.46 -8.98 4.70
N SER A 114 9.33 -9.66 4.97
CA SER A 114 8.66 -10.52 3.99
C SER A 114 8.39 -9.79 2.69
N GLN A 115 8.56 -10.46 1.56
CA GLN A 115 8.36 -9.90 0.22
C GLN A 115 7.17 -10.57 -0.47
N GLN A 116 6.59 -9.90 -1.46
CA GLN A 116 5.50 -10.47 -2.28
C GLN A 116 5.83 -11.85 -2.86
N SER A 117 7.10 -12.13 -3.17
CA SER A 117 7.57 -13.43 -3.63
C SER A 117 7.45 -14.54 -2.59
N ASP A 118 7.36 -14.19 -1.32
CA ASP A 118 7.25 -15.13 -0.21
C ASP A 118 5.77 -15.49 0.09
N PHE A 119 4.83 -14.69 -0.43
CA PHE A 119 3.39 -14.76 -0.12
C PHE A 119 2.79 -16.16 -0.24
N TYR A 120 3.01 -16.85 -1.36
CA TYR A 120 2.42 -18.16 -1.58
C TYR A 120 2.93 -19.19 -0.56
N ASN A 121 4.22 -19.15 -0.26
CA ASN A 121 4.87 -20.08 0.67
C ASN A 121 4.52 -19.79 2.12
N GLU A 122 4.35 -18.53 2.50
CA GLU A 122 4.06 -18.11 3.87
C GLU A 122 2.57 -18.21 4.21
N HIS A 123 1.69 -17.92 3.27
CA HIS A 123 0.26 -17.75 3.56
C HIS A 123 -0.64 -18.80 2.91
N ILE A 124 -0.25 -19.38 1.78
CA ILE A 124 -1.13 -20.31 1.05
C ILE A 124 -0.71 -21.75 1.28
N ARG A 125 0.58 -22.06 1.10
CA ARG A 125 1.09 -23.45 1.24
C ARG A 125 0.83 -24.09 2.61
N PRO A 126 0.98 -23.38 3.76
CA PRO A 126 0.78 -23.97 5.08
C PRO A 126 -0.69 -24.09 5.49
N ALA A 127 -1.64 -23.63 4.68
CA ALA A 127 -3.05 -23.65 5.05
C ALA A 127 -3.66 -25.05 4.93
N ASP A 128 -4.29 -25.51 6.00
CA ASP A 128 -4.95 -26.84 6.10
C ASP A 128 -6.39 -26.83 5.56
N SER A 129 -6.91 -25.67 5.17
CA SER A 129 -8.27 -25.49 4.72
C SER A 129 -8.33 -24.72 3.41
N ARG A 130 -9.54 -24.56 2.83
CA ARG A 130 -9.75 -23.76 1.65
C ARG A 130 -9.38 -22.28 1.89
N VAL A 131 -8.54 -21.74 1.03
CA VAL A 131 -8.12 -20.33 1.05
C VAL A 131 -8.73 -19.59 -0.13
N PHE A 132 -9.25 -18.40 0.14
CA PHE A 132 -9.66 -17.43 -0.88
C PHE A 132 -8.69 -16.25 -0.83
N VAL A 133 -8.06 -15.97 -1.95
CA VAL A 133 -7.15 -14.83 -2.11
C VAL A 133 -7.84 -13.78 -2.98
N ILE A 134 -8.08 -12.61 -2.41
CA ILE A 134 -8.63 -11.46 -3.13
C ILE A 134 -7.50 -10.45 -3.29
N ILE A 135 -7.11 -10.16 -4.53
CA ILE A 135 -6.06 -9.19 -4.84
C ILE A 135 -6.75 -7.90 -5.29
N SER A 136 -6.58 -6.84 -4.51
CA SER A 136 -7.00 -5.50 -4.88
C SER A 136 -5.76 -4.72 -5.33
N ASP A 137 -5.62 -4.52 -6.64
CA ASP A 137 -4.50 -3.77 -7.21
C ASP A 137 -4.58 -2.30 -6.82
N ALA A 138 -3.42 -1.65 -6.65
CA ALA A 138 -3.27 -0.26 -6.25
C ALA A 138 -3.91 0.13 -4.89
N MET A 139 -4.29 -0.82 -4.05
CA MET A 139 -4.77 -0.53 -2.70
C MET A 139 -3.61 -0.06 -1.83
N ARG A 140 -3.72 1.14 -1.29
CA ARG A 140 -2.73 1.69 -0.35
C ARG A 140 -2.85 1.01 1.02
N TYR A 141 -1.73 0.95 1.76
CA TYR A 141 -1.68 0.32 3.09
C TYR A 141 -2.70 0.95 4.07
N GLU A 142 -2.80 2.28 4.09
CA GLU A 142 -3.74 2.99 4.98
C GLU A 142 -5.21 2.68 4.66
N VAL A 143 -5.53 2.38 3.39
CA VAL A 143 -6.88 1.93 3.00
C VAL A 143 -7.12 0.50 3.48
N ALA A 144 -6.11 -0.37 3.38
CA ALA A 144 -6.18 -1.73 3.92
C ALA A 144 -6.31 -1.73 5.45
N ALA A 145 -5.63 -0.81 6.15
CA ALA A 145 -5.78 -0.63 7.60
C ALA A 145 -7.21 -0.19 7.95
N SER A 146 -7.76 0.79 7.22
CA SER A 146 -9.15 1.23 7.39
C SER A 146 -10.15 0.09 7.14
N LEU A 147 -9.92 -0.72 6.10
CA LEU A 147 -10.74 -1.90 5.81
C LEU A 147 -10.65 -2.95 6.93
N ALA A 148 -9.45 -3.20 7.46
CA ALA A 148 -9.27 -4.13 8.56
C ALA A 148 -10.05 -3.70 9.81
N ASP A 149 -10.06 -2.41 10.12
CA ASP A 149 -10.83 -1.86 11.24
C ASP A 149 -12.34 -1.95 10.99
N GLU A 150 -12.80 -1.73 9.78
CA GLU A 150 -14.20 -1.91 9.38
C GLU A 150 -14.63 -3.37 9.57
N LEU A 151 -13.85 -4.31 9.05
CA LEU A 151 -14.13 -5.75 9.17
C LEU A 151 -14.15 -6.20 10.63
N ARG A 152 -13.28 -5.69 11.50
CA ARG A 152 -13.30 -5.99 12.95
C ARG A 152 -14.56 -5.51 13.64
N ARG A 153 -15.11 -4.36 13.20
CA ARG A 153 -16.34 -3.79 13.78
C ARG A 153 -17.61 -4.45 13.25
N GLU A 154 -17.65 -4.76 11.96
CA GLU A 154 -18.87 -5.20 11.27
C GLU A 154 -19.02 -6.73 11.21
N THR A 155 -17.94 -7.47 11.49
CA THR A 155 -17.96 -8.94 11.39
C THR A 155 -17.47 -9.60 12.69
N GLN A 156 -17.79 -10.89 12.85
CA GLN A 156 -17.25 -11.72 13.93
C GLN A 156 -15.92 -12.42 13.53
N SER A 157 -15.27 -11.91 12.51
CA SER A 157 -14.04 -12.49 11.95
C SER A 157 -12.81 -12.11 12.76
N ASN A 158 -11.83 -13.00 12.81
CA ASN A 158 -10.50 -12.68 13.31
C ASN A 158 -9.71 -12.02 12.18
N VAL A 159 -9.52 -10.71 12.26
CA VAL A 159 -8.85 -9.90 11.22
C VAL A 159 -7.43 -9.58 11.64
N LYS A 160 -6.47 -10.02 10.83
CA LYS A 160 -5.05 -9.67 10.99
C LYS A 160 -4.63 -8.77 9.83
N LEU A 161 -4.04 -7.63 10.15
CA LEU A 161 -3.38 -6.76 9.19
C LEU A 161 -1.89 -7.11 9.20
N GLY A 162 -1.32 -7.31 8.03
CA GLY A 162 0.11 -7.54 7.84
C GLY A 162 0.66 -6.64 6.74
N SER A 163 1.97 -6.62 6.60
CA SER A 163 2.65 -5.88 5.55
C SER A 163 3.78 -6.72 4.96
N MET A 164 4.05 -6.54 3.67
CA MET A 164 5.18 -7.14 2.96
C MET A 164 5.73 -6.15 1.95
N GLN A 165 7.03 -6.21 1.71
CA GLN A 165 7.64 -5.35 0.70
C GLN A 165 7.26 -5.82 -0.71
N SER A 166 7.07 -4.88 -1.62
CA SER A 166 6.86 -5.20 -3.02
C SER A 166 8.13 -5.74 -3.67
N ILE A 167 7.98 -6.57 -4.69
CA ILE A 167 9.10 -6.90 -5.58
C ILE A 167 9.51 -5.64 -6.37
N PHE A 168 10.77 -5.58 -6.76
CA PHE A 168 11.28 -4.47 -7.56
C PHE A 168 11.56 -4.90 -9.01
N PRO A 169 11.10 -4.16 -10.04
CA PRO A 169 10.30 -2.92 -9.98
C PRO A 169 8.85 -3.17 -9.53
N SER A 170 8.31 -2.23 -8.74
CA SER A 170 6.99 -2.34 -8.10
C SER A 170 5.83 -2.00 -9.05
N ILE A 171 5.79 -2.66 -10.20
CA ILE A 171 4.69 -2.52 -11.17
C ILE A 171 3.81 -3.77 -11.15
N THR A 172 2.52 -3.60 -11.47
CA THR A 172 1.50 -4.65 -11.42
C THR A 172 1.94 -5.98 -12.04
N LYS A 173 2.60 -5.93 -13.19
CA LYS A 173 3.04 -7.13 -13.93
C LYS A 173 4.00 -8.00 -13.11
N PHE A 174 4.96 -7.40 -12.41
CA PHE A 174 5.90 -8.10 -11.54
C PHE A 174 5.25 -8.48 -10.21
N GLY A 175 4.52 -7.57 -9.58
CA GLY A 175 3.85 -7.84 -8.31
C GLY A 175 2.85 -8.99 -8.40
N MET A 176 2.04 -9.02 -9.45
CA MET A 176 1.10 -10.14 -9.68
C MET A 176 1.81 -11.47 -9.96
N ALA A 177 2.95 -11.45 -10.65
CA ALA A 177 3.75 -12.64 -10.86
C ALA A 177 4.38 -13.15 -9.55
N ALA A 178 4.86 -12.24 -8.71
CA ALA A 178 5.48 -12.55 -7.43
C ALA A 178 4.53 -13.22 -6.43
N LEU A 179 3.23 -12.92 -6.49
CA LEU A 179 2.22 -13.56 -5.63
C LEU A 179 1.90 -15.01 -6.02
N LEU A 180 2.29 -15.45 -7.22
CA LEU A 180 2.10 -16.83 -7.69
C LEU A 180 3.18 -17.76 -7.12
N PRO A 181 2.92 -19.08 -7.02
CA PRO A 181 3.96 -20.04 -6.66
C PRO A 181 5.06 -20.08 -7.70
N HIS A 182 6.31 -19.93 -7.28
CA HIS A 182 7.50 -20.02 -8.14
C HIS A 182 8.75 -20.30 -7.29
N LYS A 183 9.79 -20.78 -7.96
CA LYS A 183 11.16 -20.84 -7.43
C LYS A 183 12.00 -19.68 -7.99
N ALA A 184 11.73 -19.33 -9.25
CA ALA A 184 12.42 -18.21 -9.92
C ALA A 184 11.44 -17.42 -10.79
N LEU A 185 11.59 -16.09 -10.75
CA LEU A 185 10.93 -15.18 -11.68
C LEU A 185 11.95 -14.71 -12.72
N THR A 186 11.56 -14.76 -14.00
CA THR A 186 12.38 -14.24 -15.10
C THR A 186 11.57 -13.26 -15.93
N ALA A 187 12.23 -12.25 -16.47
CA ALA A 187 11.63 -11.29 -17.38
C ALA A 187 12.18 -11.50 -18.79
N GLU A 188 11.30 -11.55 -19.77
CA GLU A 188 11.64 -11.65 -21.20
C GLU A 188 11.04 -10.49 -21.98
N LEU A 189 11.84 -9.88 -22.83
CA LEU A 189 11.37 -8.87 -23.79
C LEU A 189 11.35 -9.49 -25.19
N LYS A 190 10.14 -9.71 -25.74
CA LYS A 190 9.94 -10.22 -27.11
C LYS A 190 9.05 -9.25 -27.88
N ASN A 191 9.52 -8.76 -29.02
CA ASN A 191 8.77 -7.82 -29.87
C ASN A 191 8.25 -6.62 -29.08
N GLU A 192 9.10 -6.02 -28.25
CA GLU A 192 8.79 -4.90 -27.34
C GLU A 192 7.75 -5.20 -26.25
N VAL A 193 7.32 -6.45 -26.12
CA VAL A 193 6.40 -6.88 -25.07
C VAL A 193 7.18 -7.52 -23.93
N LEU A 194 7.14 -6.85 -22.76
CA LEU A 194 7.71 -7.40 -21.53
C LEU A 194 6.80 -8.49 -20.98
N SER A 195 7.33 -9.68 -20.76
CA SER A 195 6.65 -10.81 -20.12
C SER A 195 7.41 -11.24 -18.86
N VAL A 196 6.66 -11.59 -17.81
CA VAL A 196 7.22 -12.17 -16.58
C VAL A 196 6.82 -13.62 -16.50
N LEU A 197 7.79 -14.48 -16.25
CA LEU A 197 7.62 -15.93 -16.19
C LEU A 197 7.90 -16.44 -14.77
N ALA A 198 7.06 -17.34 -14.29
CA ALA A 198 7.26 -18.12 -13.06
C ALA A 198 7.73 -19.52 -13.47
N ASP A 199 8.97 -19.87 -13.14
CA ASP A 199 9.60 -21.14 -13.53
C ASP A 199 9.43 -21.46 -15.04
N GLY A 200 9.59 -20.43 -15.90
CA GLY A 200 9.43 -20.53 -17.34
C GLY A 200 7.99 -20.50 -17.86
N GLN A 201 6.97 -20.42 -17.01
CA GLN A 201 5.57 -20.29 -17.38
C GLN A 201 5.11 -18.84 -17.34
N SER A 202 4.38 -18.41 -18.38
CA SER A 202 3.83 -17.05 -18.44
C SER A 202 2.85 -16.78 -17.29
N THR A 203 3.01 -15.61 -16.64
CA THR A 203 2.14 -15.14 -15.55
C THR A 203 1.04 -14.18 -16.02
N ALA A 204 0.83 -14.06 -17.34
CA ALA A 204 -0.28 -13.32 -17.90
C ALA A 204 -1.63 -13.84 -17.35
N SER A 205 -2.63 -12.97 -17.26
CA SER A 205 -3.91 -13.28 -16.61
C SER A 205 -4.51 -14.61 -17.05
N SER A 206 -4.48 -14.90 -18.35
CA SER A 206 -4.97 -16.17 -18.94
C SER A 206 -4.18 -17.42 -18.53
N ASN A 207 -2.98 -17.27 -18.00
CA ASN A 207 -2.09 -18.38 -17.66
C ASN A 207 -1.92 -18.60 -16.15
N ARG A 208 -2.40 -17.70 -15.30
CA ARG A 208 -2.26 -17.78 -13.84
C ARG A 208 -2.88 -19.06 -13.26
N ASP A 209 -4.01 -19.48 -13.83
CA ASP A 209 -4.66 -20.73 -13.45
C ASP A 209 -3.75 -21.95 -13.69
N LYS A 210 -2.99 -21.97 -14.77
CA LYS A 210 -2.03 -23.05 -15.08
C LYS A 210 -0.87 -23.06 -14.08
N VAL A 211 -0.33 -21.89 -13.75
CA VAL A 211 0.76 -21.76 -12.77
C VAL A 211 0.32 -22.30 -11.40
N LEU A 212 -0.86 -21.90 -10.93
CA LEU A 212 -1.44 -22.36 -9.67
C LEU A 212 -1.71 -23.87 -9.68
N LYS A 213 -2.33 -24.40 -10.73
CA LYS A 213 -2.65 -25.83 -10.89
C LYS A 213 -1.41 -26.70 -10.99
N GLY A 214 -0.29 -26.16 -11.48
CA GLY A 214 1.00 -26.82 -11.48
C GLY A 214 1.52 -27.20 -10.09
N VAL A 215 1.10 -26.46 -9.07
CA VAL A 215 1.47 -26.68 -7.65
C VAL A 215 0.32 -27.35 -6.89
N ASN A 216 -0.91 -26.92 -7.09
CA ASN A 216 -2.10 -27.49 -6.48
C ASN A 216 -3.22 -27.62 -7.53
N PRO A 217 -3.54 -28.84 -8.02
CA PRO A 217 -4.56 -29.05 -9.04
C PRO A 217 -5.97 -28.54 -8.69
N ALA A 218 -6.28 -28.37 -7.40
CA ALA A 218 -7.56 -27.84 -6.94
C ALA A 218 -7.64 -26.31 -6.99
N SER A 219 -6.55 -25.62 -7.32
CA SER A 219 -6.51 -24.17 -7.42
C SER A 219 -7.31 -23.65 -8.62
N VAL A 220 -7.93 -22.49 -8.45
CA VAL A 220 -8.66 -21.79 -9.53
C VAL A 220 -8.28 -20.30 -9.46
N ALA A 221 -7.88 -19.74 -10.61
CA ALA A 221 -7.70 -18.29 -10.77
C ALA A 221 -8.89 -17.70 -11.53
N VAL A 222 -9.46 -16.61 -10.99
CA VAL A 222 -10.53 -15.85 -11.63
C VAL A 222 -10.06 -14.40 -11.77
N SER A 223 -10.24 -13.82 -12.94
CA SER A 223 -9.97 -12.39 -13.19
C SER A 223 -11.31 -11.70 -13.43
N TYR A 224 -11.56 -10.65 -12.68
CA TYR A 224 -12.67 -9.73 -12.92
C TYR A 224 -12.07 -8.46 -13.52
N THR A 225 -12.43 -8.14 -14.74
CA THR A 225 -12.11 -6.88 -15.44
C THR A 225 -13.36 -6.03 -15.58
#